data_15b6e5aa95d8e572b60e94c30d845335
#
_entry.id   15b6e5aa95d8e572b60e94c30d845335
#
_cell.length_a   1.000
_cell.length_b   1.000
_cell.length_c   1.000
_cell.angle_alpha   90.00
_cell.angle_beta   90.00
_cell.angle_gamma   90.00
#
_symmetry.space_group_name_H-M   'P 1'
#
loop_
_entity.id
_entity.type
_entity.pdbx_description
1 polymer ?
#
loop_
_entity_poly.entity_id
_entity_poly.type
_entity_poly.pdbx_seq_one_letter_code
_entity_poly.pdbx_strand_id
1 'polypeptide(L)'
;MTLKRVSIAAGAVALLAVLIVGLVQLAGSSSSTAAPSKLTVAQMRARLAGSPAPLAALHAQAAELLPGGLSAVRARLAVLHGYPVVVNKWASWCVPCRSEFGAFQRVSVAQGRRVAFIGLDSGDSSLSDARAFLQSLPVSYPSYYDKSGQAGAAITDSAFTPVTVFYDSRGREYIRQGPYLSSAKLEQDVRRYALDG
;
A
#
# COMPACT_ATOMS: atom_id res chain seq x y z
N MET A 1 -48.49 -40.06 38.66
CA MET A 1 -48.56 -38.86 37.76
C MET A 1 -47.32 -37.93 37.88
N THR A 2 -46.33 -38.23 38.68
CA THR A 2 -45.18 -37.34 38.98
C THR A 2 -43.97 -37.49 38.07
N LEU A 3 -43.66 -38.66 37.50
CA LEU A 3 -42.44 -38.90 36.69
C LEU A 3 -42.52 -38.23 35.31
N LYS A 4 -43.70 -38.12 34.62
CA LYS A 4 -43.84 -37.46 33.32
C LYS A 4 -43.62 -35.93 33.37
N ARG A 5 -43.93 -35.27 34.46
CA ARG A 5 -43.73 -33.83 34.64
C ARG A 5 -42.29 -33.43 34.85
N VAL A 6 -41.47 -34.30 35.50
CA VAL A 6 -40.02 -34.08 35.72
C VAL A 6 -39.28 -34.19 34.39
N SER A 7 -39.62 -35.14 33.53
CA SER A 7 -38.94 -35.32 32.24
C SER A 7 -39.21 -34.17 31.25
N ILE A 8 -40.39 -33.56 31.28
CA ILE A 8 -40.71 -32.39 30.41
C ILE A 8 -39.96 -31.13 30.90
N ALA A 9 -39.85 -30.95 32.23
CA ALA A 9 -39.13 -29.80 32.76
C ALA A 9 -37.61 -29.88 32.46
N ALA A 10 -37.00 -31.06 32.55
CA ALA A 10 -35.58 -31.27 32.23
C ALA A 10 -35.27 -31.04 30.73
N GLY A 11 -36.19 -31.46 29.84
CA GLY A 11 -36.08 -31.24 28.41
C GLY A 11 -36.19 -29.75 28.02
N ALA A 12 -37.09 -29.00 28.67
CA ALA A 12 -37.28 -27.58 28.44
C ALA A 12 -36.03 -26.73 28.87
N VAL A 13 -35.43 -27.08 30.01
CA VAL A 13 -34.22 -26.42 30.52
C VAL A 13 -33.02 -26.70 29.59
N ALA A 14 -32.88 -27.94 29.13
CA ALA A 14 -31.81 -28.27 28.18
C ALA A 14 -31.96 -27.55 26.84
N LEU A 15 -33.17 -27.42 26.30
CA LEU A 15 -33.44 -26.65 25.07
C LEU A 15 -33.17 -25.16 25.25
N LEU A 16 -33.51 -24.59 26.39
CA LEU A 16 -33.25 -23.17 26.70
C LEU A 16 -31.75 -22.91 26.82
N ALA A 17 -30.99 -23.82 27.44
CA ALA A 17 -29.56 -23.72 27.56
C ALA A 17 -28.85 -23.77 26.19
N VAL A 18 -29.27 -24.64 25.26
CA VAL A 18 -28.77 -24.73 23.90
C VAL A 18 -29.10 -23.48 23.10
N LEU A 19 -30.30 -22.90 23.26
CA LEU A 19 -30.66 -21.64 22.60
C LEU A 19 -29.84 -20.45 23.12
N ILE A 20 -29.56 -20.36 24.42
CA ILE A 20 -28.76 -19.28 24.99
C ILE A 20 -27.30 -19.40 24.54
N VAL A 21 -26.72 -20.61 24.54
CA VAL A 21 -25.35 -20.83 24.03
C VAL A 21 -25.28 -20.53 22.53
N GLY A 22 -26.29 -20.89 21.73
CA GLY A 22 -26.37 -20.57 20.33
C GLY A 22 -26.44 -19.06 20.04
N LEU A 23 -27.24 -18.33 20.84
CA LEU A 23 -27.37 -16.86 20.72
C LEU A 23 -26.08 -16.13 21.17
N VAL A 24 -25.40 -16.61 22.19
CA VAL A 24 -24.12 -16.04 22.63
C VAL A 24 -23.02 -16.28 21.57
N GLN A 25 -23.02 -17.42 20.90
CA GLN A 25 -22.08 -17.70 19.81
C GLN A 25 -22.38 -16.87 18.55
N LEU A 26 -23.66 -16.61 18.22
CA LEU A 26 -24.00 -15.69 17.14
C LEU A 26 -23.64 -14.23 17.46
N ALA A 27 -23.79 -13.81 18.70
CA ALA A 27 -23.41 -12.45 19.14
C ALA A 27 -21.88 -12.26 19.26
N GLY A 28 -21.14 -13.36 19.51
CA GLY A 28 -19.67 -13.33 19.61
C GLY A 28 -18.93 -13.39 18.27
N SER A 29 -19.62 -13.70 17.16
CA SER A 29 -19.01 -13.86 15.82
C SER A 29 -19.21 -12.62 14.95
N SER A 30 -19.28 -11.42 15.53
CA SER A 30 -19.05 -10.18 14.79
C SER A 30 -17.54 -10.08 14.52
N SER A 31 -17.00 -10.96 13.67
CA SER A 31 -15.79 -10.66 12.91
C SER A 31 -16.12 -9.45 12.05
N SER A 32 -15.98 -8.27 12.65
CA SER A 32 -15.95 -7.01 11.94
C SER A 32 -14.80 -7.14 10.93
N THR A 33 -15.14 -7.55 9.70
CA THR A 33 -14.29 -7.35 8.53
C THR A 33 -14.32 -5.86 8.25
N ALA A 34 -13.80 -5.07 9.22
CA ALA A 34 -13.52 -3.67 8.99
C ALA A 34 -12.64 -3.64 7.75
N ALA A 35 -13.11 -3.01 6.68
CA ALA A 35 -12.28 -2.71 5.53
C ALA A 35 -10.95 -2.16 6.08
N PRO A 36 -9.79 -2.63 5.63
CA PRO A 36 -8.51 -2.26 6.21
C PRO A 36 -8.42 -0.74 6.25
N SER A 37 -8.44 -0.18 7.46
CA SER A 37 -8.44 1.27 7.68
C SER A 37 -7.20 1.84 7.00
N LYS A 38 -7.37 2.86 6.17
CA LYS A 38 -6.25 3.58 5.55
C LYS A 38 -5.34 4.09 6.66
N LEU A 39 -4.04 3.78 6.57
CA LEU A 39 -3.08 4.29 7.54
C LEU A 39 -2.87 5.80 7.33
N THR A 40 -2.80 6.54 8.41
CA THR A 40 -2.38 7.94 8.36
C THR A 40 -0.86 8.04 8.13
N VAL A 41 -0.39 9.19 7.64
CA VAL A 41 1.06 9.45 7.48
C VAL A 41 1.81 9.24 8.80
N ALA A 42 1.26 9.71 9.93
CA ALA A 42 1.86 9.54 11.25
C ALA A 42 2.00 8.05 11.64
N GLN A 43 0.96 7.24 11.39
CA GLN A 43 1.01 5.81 11.64
C GLN A 43 2.02 5.09 10.75
N MET A 44 2.13 5.48 9.48
CA MET A 44 3.12 4.91 8.56
C MET A 44 4.55 5.25 9.02
N ARG A 45 4.83 6.52 9.36
CA ARG A 45 6.13 6.95 9.90
C ARG A 45 6.50 6.19 11.17
N ALA A 46 5.56 6.02 12.11
CA ALA A 46 5.79 5.27 13.35
C ALA A 46 6.17 3.81 13.07
N ARG A 47 5.50 3.14 12.13
CA ARG A 47 5.81 1.75 11.75
C ARG A 47 7.17 1.60 11.07
N LEU A 48 7.64 2.64 10.41
CA LEU A 48 8.92 2.68 9.68
C LEU A 48 10.06 3.29 10.50
N ALA A 49 9.84 3.63 11.75
CA ALA A 49 10.87 4.12 12.65
C ALA A 49 12.03 3.11 12.77
N GLY A 50 13.27 3.61 12.83
CA GLY A 50 14.49 2.79 12.84
C GLY A 50 14.90 2.22 11.48
N SER A 51 14.37 2.74 10.36
CA SER A 51 14.87 2.47 9.02
C SER A 51 16.30 3.01 8.85
N PRO A 52 17.13 2.41 7.95
CA PRO A 52 18.41 3.00 7.55
C PRO A 52 18.25 4.44 7.07
N ALA A 53 19.26 5.29 7.28
CA ALA A 53 19.16 6.74 7.07
C ALA A 53 18.63 7.15 5.68
N PRO A 54 19.03 6.54 4.53
CA PRO A 54 18.47 6.89 3.23
C PRO A 54 16.97 6.58 3.11
N LEU A 55 16.52 5.46 3.71
CA LEU A 55 15.10 5.07 3.71
C LEU A 55 14.29 5.92 4.70
N ALA A 56 14.86 6.24 5.86
CA ALA A 56 14.23 7.13 6.84
C ALA A 56 13.96 8.51 6.24
N ALA A 57 14.86 9.04 5.41
CA ALA A 57 14.68 10.30 4.69
C ALA A 57 13.48 10.26 3.72
N LEU A 58 13.21 9.11 3.08
CA LEU A 58 12.00 8.93 2.27
C LEU A 58 10.74 8.95 3.13
N HIS A 59 10.77 8.24 4.27
CA HIS A 59 9.60 8.15 5.16
C HIS A 59 9.28 9.49 5.83
N ALA A 60 10.28 10.34 6.05
CA ALA A 60 10.06 11.70 6.51
C ALA A 60 9.27 12.56 5.51
N GLN A 61 9.35 12.22 4.22
CA GLN A 61 8.63 12.88 3.12
C GLN A 61 7.38 12.09 2.67
N ALA A 62 6.83 11.24 3.54
CA ALA A 62 5.65 10.42 3.24
C ALA A 62 4.49 11.28 2.71
N ALA A 63 3.89 10.86 1.58
CA ALA A 63 2.79 11.51 0.87
C ALA A 63 3.09 12.95 0.39
N GLU A 64 4.35 13.39 0.36
CA GLU A 64 4.73 14.68 -0.21
C GLU A 64 4.83 14.61 -1.73
N LEU A 65 4.43 15.70 -2.40
CA LEU A 65 4.65 15.89 -3.84
C LEU A 65 5.78 16.89 -4.04
N LEU A 66 6.94 16.37 -4.45
CA LEU A 66 8.19 17.09 -4.60
C LEU A 66 8.35 17.63 -6.02
N PRO A 67 8.92 18.82 -6.21
CA PRO A 67 9.26 19.35 -7.54
C PRO A 67 10.53 18.70 -8.10
N GLY A 68 10.86 19.04 -9.37
CA GLY A 68 12.18 18.80 -9.96
C GLY A 68 12.22 17.73 -11.05
N GLY A 69 11.09 17.06 -11.35
CA GLY A 69 10.98 16.17 -12.52
C GLY A 69 12.10 15.13 -12.60
N LEU A 70 12.61 14.89 -13.80
CA LEU A 70 13.60 13.84 -14.08
C LEU A 70 14.92 14.03 -13.31
N SER A 71 15.41 15.25 -13.17
CA SER A 71 16.68 15.50 -12.48
C SER A 71 16.59 15.15 -10.99
N ALA A 72 15.49 15.49 -10.33
CA ALA A 72 15.26 15.16 -8.94
C ALA A 72 15.07 13.65 -8.71
N VAL A 73 14.36 12.97 -9.62
CA VAL A 73 14.23 11.50 -9.57
C VAL A 73 15.59 10.82 -9.71
N ARG A 74 16.40 11.22 -10.70
CA ARG A 74 17.76 10.67 -10.91
C ARG A 74 18.67 10.93 -9.69
N ALA A 75 18.64 12.13 -9.13
CA ALA A 75 19.40 12.45 -7.92
C ALA A 75 18.94 11.57 -6.73
N ARG A 76 17.65 11.33 -6.59
CA ARG A 76 17.13 10.44 -5.55
C ARG A 76 17.59 9.00 -5.76
N LEU A 77 17.51 8.47 -6.98
CA LEU A 77 17.97 7.12 -7.31
C LEU A 77 19.47 6.96 -7.04
N ALA A 78 20.28 7.99 -7.32
CA ALA A 78 21.72 7.97 -7.01
C ALA A 78 21.99 7.88 -5.50
N VAL A 79 21.24 8.60 -4.66
CA VAL A 79 21.34 8.50 -3.18
C VAL A 79 20.88 7.14 -2.66
N LEU A 80 20.00 6.46 -3.37
CA LEU A 80 19.48 5.14 -3.02
C LEU A 80 20.31 3.99 -3.61
N HIS A 81 21.44 4.28 -4.27
CA HIS A 81 22.32 3.24 -4.82
C HIS A 81 22.69 2.20 -3.73
N GLY A 82 22.58 0.92 -4.08
CA GLY A 82 22.80 -0.20 -3.16
C GLY A 82 21.54 -0.63 -2.39
N TYR A 83 20.46 0.13 -2.46
CA TYR A 83 19.14 -0.30 -1.97
C TYR A 83 18.26 -0.74 -3.12
N PRO A 84 17.41 -1.78 -2.92
CA PRO A 84 16.34 -2.07 -3.84
C PRO A 84 15.36 -0.89 -3.91
N VAL A 85 14.88 -0.54 -5.11
CA VAL A 85 13.96 0.58 -5.31
C VAL A 85 12.73 0.15 -6.10
N VAL A 86 11.56 0.63 -5.70
CA VAL A 86 10.30 0.52 -6.43
C VAL A 86 9.83 1.91 -6.81
N VAL A 87 9.70 2.17 -8.11
CA VAL A 87 9.15 3.43 -8.65
C VAL A 87 7.73 3.16 -9.16
N ASN A 88 6.75 3.85 -8.60
CA ASN A 88 5.38 3.82 -9.08
C ASN A 88 5.07 5.08 -9.90
N LYS A 89 4.89 4.92 -11.21
CA LYS A 89 4.39 5.96 -12.11
C LYS A 89 2.87 6.00 -12.07
N TRP A 90 2.32 7.17 -11.73
CA TRP A 90 0.89 7.37 -11.54
C TRP A 90 0.45 8.77 -12.00
N ALA A 91 -0.86 9.03 -12.02
CA ALA A 91 -1.44 10.36 -12.16
C ALA A 91 -2.78 10.44 -11.42
N SER A 92 -3.20 11.64 -11.00
CA SER A 92 -4.44 11.83 -10.23
C SER A 92 -5.70 11.50 -11.03
N TRP A 93 -5.69 11.75 -12.32
CA TRP A 93 -6.79 11.44 -13.24
C TRP A 93 -6.87 9.96 -13.64
N CYS A 94 -5.83 9.17 -13.35
CA CYS A 94 -5.72 7.77 -13.74
C CYS A 94 -6.55 6.87 -12.81
N VAL A 95 -7.71 6.40 -13.26
CA VAL A 95 -8.59 5.51 -12.47
C VAL A 95 -7.90 4.21 -12.02
N PRO A 96 -7.17 3.46 -12.87
CA PRO A 96 -6.43 2.27 -12.44
C PRO A 96 -5.37 2.58 -11.38
N CYS A 97 -4.71 3.75 -11.44
CA CYS A 97 -3.74 4.16 -10.43
C CYS A 97 -4.39 4.32 -9.05
N ARG A 98 -5.60 4.88 -9.01
CA ARG A 98 -6.35 5.05 -7.75
C ARG A 98 -6.62 3.71 -7.07
N SER A 99 -6.90 2.67 -7.83
CA SER A 99 -7.20 1.33 -7.30
C SER A 99 -5.99 0.62 -6.71
N GLU A 100 -4.77 0.92 -7.17
CA GLU A 100 -3.55 0.26 -6.66
C GLU A 100 -2.94 0.93 -5.42
N PHE A 101 -3.28 2.19 -5.11
CA PHE A 101 -2.64 2.93 -4.01
C PHE A 101 -2.80 2.27 -2.65
N GLY A 102 -3.92 1.57 -2.42
CA GLY A 102 -4.11 0.76 -1.22
C GLY A 102 -3.10 -0.41 -1.10
N ALA A 103 -2.71 -1.01 -2.21
CA ALA A 103 -1.66 -2.04 -2.24
C ALA A 103 -0.29 -1.41 -1.97
N PHE A 104 0.03 -0.27 -2.61
CA PHE A 104 1.28 0.45 -2.37
C PHE A 104 1.41 0.95 -0.94
N GLN A 105 0.34 1.49 -0.32
CA GLN A 105 0.37 1.88 1.09
C GLN A 105 0.77 0.71 2.00
N ARG A 106 0.12 -0.46 1.83
CA ARG A 106 0.38 -1.64 2.66
C ARG A 106 1.78 -2.18 2.46
N VAL A 107 2.20 -2.39 1.21
CA VAL A 107 3.48 -3.02 0.88
C VAL A 107 4.66 -2.10 1.19
N SER A 108 4.54 -0.79 0.93
CA SER A 108 5.59 0.17 1.28
C SER A 108 5.80 0.30 2.79
N VAL A 109 4.77 0.13 3.60
CA VAL A 109 4.91 0.06 5.06
C VAL A 109 5.50 -1.27 5.51
N ALA A 110 5.13 -2.38 4.88
CA ALA A 110 5.65 -3.71 5.24
C ALA A 110 7.12 -3.89 4.87
N GLN A 111 7.54 -3.38 3.70
CA GLN A 111 8.88 -3.60 3.12
C GLN A 111 9.80 -2.37 3.21
N GLY A 112 9.27 -1.21 3.60
CA GLY A 112 9.98 0.09 3.50
C GLY A 112 11.26 0.21 4.34
N ARG A 113 11.50 -0.70 5.29
CA ARG A 113 12.78 -0.77 6.03
C ARG A 113 13.91 -1.43 5.21
N ARG A 114 13.58 -2.07 4.11
CA ARG A 114 14.50 -2.81 3.25
C ARG A 114 14.48 -2.33 1.81
N VAL A 115 13.37 -1.78 1.34
CA VAL A 115 13.10 -1.36 -0.03
C VAL A 115 12.70 0.10 -0.03
N ALA A 116 13.34 0.90 -0.86
CA ALA A 116 12.93 2.27 -1.13
C ALA A 116 11.70 2.28 -2.05
N PHE A 117 10.71 3.08 -1.71
CA PHE A 117 9.58 3.36 -2.60
C PHE A 117 9.60 4.83 -2.97
N ILE A 118 9.35 5.16 -4.23
CA ILE A 118 9.14 6.52 -4.71
C ILE A 118 7.98 6.54 -5.71
N GLY A 119 7.21 7.62 -5.71
CA GLY A 119 6.18 7.88 -6.69
C GLY A 119 6.69 8.80 -7.80
N LEU A 120 6.10 8.69 -8.98
CA LEU A 120 6.30 9.59 -10.09
C LEU A 120 4.94 9.99 -10.63
N ASP A 121 4.50 11.19 -10.28
CA ASP A 121 3.27 11.80 -10.76
C ASP A 121 3.52 12.37 -12.16
N SER A 122 3.18 11.58 -13.18
CA SER A 122 3.56 11.84 -14.57
C SER A 122 2.37 12.23 -15.44
N GLY A 123 2.42 13.45 -15.99
CA GLY A 123 1.41 13.96 -16.90
C GLY A 123 0.19 14.57 -16.21
N ASP A 124 0.26 14.88 -14.91
CA ASP A 124 -0.76 15.69 -14.26
C ASP A 124 -0.57 17.17 -14.60
N SER A 125 -1.61 17.76 -15.17
CA SER A 125 -1.61 19.21 -15.51
C SER A 125 -1.83 20.08 -14.28
N SER A 126 -2.44 19.54 -13.22
CA SER A 126 -2.85 20.24 -11.99
C SER A 126 -2.07 19.73 -10.79
N LEU A 127 -1.18 20.58 -10.28
CA LEU A 127 -0.43 20.30 -9.03
C LEU A 127 -1.37 20.18 -7.82
N SER A 128 -2.48 20.91 -7.79
CA SER A 128 -3.48 20.86 -6.72
C SER A 128 -4.20 19.50 -6.70
N ASP A 129 -4.56 18.98 -7.87
CA ASP A 129 -5.28 17.70 -7.98
C ASP A 129 -4.37 16.53 -7.58
N ALA A 130 -3.11 16.55 -8.01
CA ALA A 130 -2.10 15.57 -7.59
C ALA A 130 -1.88 15.60 -6.07
N ARG A 131 -1.80 16.79 -5.45
CA ARG A 131 -1.71 16.92 -3.99
C ARG A 131 -2.97 16.43 -3.27
N ALA A 132 -4.15 16.81 -3.74
CA ALA A 132 -5.43 16.34 -3.18
C ALA A 132 -5.54 14.81 -3.27
N PHE A 133 -5.08 14.23 -4.36
CA PHE A 133 -5.02 12.78 -4.51
C PHE A 133 -4.15 12.13 -3.43
N LEU A 134 -2.90 12.58 -3.24
CA LEU A 134 -2.00 12.05 -2.21
C LEU A 134 -2.53 12.26 -0.78
N GLN A 135 -3.27 13.34 -0.52
CA GLN A 135 -3.94 13.56 0.76
C GLN A 135 -5.07 12.55 1.01
N SER A 136 -5.82 12.21 -0.05
CA SER A 136 -6.94 11.25 0.03
C SER A 136 -6.48 9.80 0.11
N LEU A 137 -5.33 9.48 -0.48
CA LEU A 137 -4.72 8.15 -0.57
C LEU A 137 -3.21 8.23 -0.23
N PRO A 138 -2.87 8.51 1.04
CA PRO A 138 -1.48 8.70 1.43
C PRO A 138 -0.68 7.41 1.33
N VAL A 139 0.60 7.55 0.94
CA VAL A 139 1.61 6.49 0.90
C VAL A 139 2.80 6.83 1.78
N SER A 140 3.65 5.87 2.15
CA SER A 140 4.75 6.05 3.09
C SER A 140 6.01 6.69 2.47
N TYR A 141 5.92 7.20 1.24
CA TYR A 141 7.03 7.71 0.45
C TYR A 141 6.62 8.97 -0.33
N PRO A 142 7.58 9.79 -0.79
CA PRO A 142 7.30 10.94 -1.63
C PRO A 142 7.01 10.56 -3.08
N SER A 143 6.30 11.44 -3.77
CA SER A 143 6.16 11.42 -5.23
C SER A 143 6.84 12.65 -5.84
N TYR A 144 7.34 12.53 -7.07
CA TYR A 144 7.92 13.63 -7.83
C TYR A 144 6.95 14.09 -8.90
N TYR A 145 6.70 15.40 -8.95
CA TYR A 145 5.83 16.02 -9.94
C TYR A 145 6.52 16.14 -11.30
N ASP A 146 5.95 15.51 -12.30
CA ASP A 146 6.42 15.47 -13.67
C ASP A 146 5.31 15.90 -14.64
N LYS A 147 5.03 17.20 -14.65
CA LYS A 147 3.96 17.81 -15.49
C LYS A 147 4.08 17.43 -16.96
N SER A 148 5.29 17.37 -17.47
CA SER A 148 5.55 17.10 -18.90
C SER A 148 5.48 15.63 -19.27
N GLY A 149 5.49 14.72 -18.30
CA GLY A 149 5.62 13.27 -18.53
C GLY A 149 7.01 12.81 -18.95
N GLN A 150 8.00 13.71 -19.03
CA GLN A 150 9.35 13.37 -19.48
C GLN A 150 10.09 12.45 -18.51
N ALA A 151 9.95 12.68 -17.21
CA ALA A 151 10.54 11.80 -16.20
C ALA A 151 9.89 10.41 -16.26
N GLY A 152 8.57 10.36 -16.39
CA GLY A 152 7.84 9.11 -16.56
C GLY A 152 8.31 8.31 -17.77
N ALA A 153 8.43 8.96 -18.93
CA ALA A 153 8.92 8.30 -20.14
C ALA A 153 10.36 7.80 -19.97
N ALA A 154 11.25 8.62 -19.42
CA ALA A 154 12.68 8.29 -19.27
C ALA A 154 12.95 7.18 -18.23
N ILE A 155 12.08 7.01 -17.21
CA ILE A 155 12.24 6.01 -16.14
C ILE A 155 11.52 4.70 -16.48
N THR A 156 10.42 4.74 -17.24
CA THR A 156 9.58 3.55 -17.45
C THR A 156 9.62 3.01 -18.87
N ASP A 157 10.28 3.72 -19.79
CA ASP A 157 10.24 3.46 -21.25
C ASP A 157 8.80 3.19 -21.76
N SER A 158 7.83 3.89 -21.18
CA SER A 158 6.42 3.65 -21.44
C SER A 158 5.59 4.93 -21.39
N ALA A 159 4.70 5.08 -22.38
CA ALA A 159 3.66 6.11 -22.37
C ALA A 159 2.47 5.73 -21.45
N PHE A 160 2.33 4.46 -21.07
CA PHE A 160 1.20 3.99 -20.24
C PHE A 160 1.33 4.43 -18.78
N THR A 161 0.19 4.45 -18.09
CA THR A 161 0.05 4.72 -16.66
C THR A 161 -1.10 3.87 -16.12
N PRO A 162 -0.95 3.09 -15.01
CA PRO A 162 0.25 3.02 -14.18
C PRO A 162 1.32 2.08 -14.72
N VAL A 163 2.57 2.35 -14.32
CA VAL A 163 3.73 1.48 -14.53
C VAL A 163 4.54 1.42 -13.25
N THR A 164 5.01 0.24 -12.90
CA THR A 164 5.92 0.03 -11.77
C THR A 164 7.28 -0.44 -12.27
N VAL A 165 8.34 0.23 -11.85
CA VAL A 165 9.72 -0.17 -12.10
C VAL A 165 10.33 -0.67 -10.81
N PHE A 166 10.97 -1.81 -10.88
CA PHE A 166 11.75 -2.41 -9.78
C PHE A 166 13.22 -2.34 -10.14
N TYR A 167 14.03 -1.86 -9.22
CA TYR A 167 15.47 -1.94 -9.26
C TYR A 167 15.94 -2.83 -8.11
N ASP A 168 16.77 -3.82 -8.39
CA ASP A 168 17.46 -4.56 -7.33
C ASP A 168 18.64 -3.74 -6.75
N SER A 169 19.31 -4.26 -5.73
CA SER A 169 20.44 -3.58 -5.08
C SER A 169 21.66 -3.39 -6.00
N ARG A 170 21.70 -4.07 -7.15
CA ARG A 170 22.73 -3.96 -8.18
C ARG A 170 22.33 -3.02 -9.32
N GLY A 171 21.11 -2.47 -9.26
CA GLY A 171 20.55 -1.59 -10.29
C GLY A 171 19.97 -2.32 -11.50
N ARG A 172 19.76 -3.64 -11.46
CA ARG A 172 19.04 -4.35 -12.52
C ARG A 172 17.58 -3.97 -12.47
N GLU A 173 17.03 -3.71 -13.64
CA GLU A 173 15.69 -3.17 -13.80
C GLU A 173 14.68 -4.23 -14.25
N TYR A 174 13.46 -4.15 -13.74
CA TYR A 174 12.30 -4.86 -14.24
C TYR A 174 11.11 -3.91 -14.29
N ILE A 175 10.41 -3.88 -15.44
CA ILE A 175 9.26 -3.00 -15.68
C ILE A 175 7.99 -3.82 -15.76
N ARG A 176 6.94 -3.39 -15.02
CA ARG A 176 5.62 -3.98 -15.08
C ARG A 176 4.57 -2.91 -15.41
N GLN A 177 3.78 -3.14 -16.45
CA GLN A 177 2.66 -2.29 -16.83
C GLN A 177 1.36 -2.75 -16.16
N GLY A 178 0.46 -1.79 -15.92
CA GLY A 178 -0.87 -2.01 -15.34
C GLY A 178 -0.90 -2.03 -13.81
N PRO A 179 -2.10 -1.93 -13.23
CA PRO A 179 -2.28 -1.71 -11.80
C PRO A 179 -2.04 -2.97 -10.96
N TYR A 180 -1.66 -2.77 -9.71
CA TYR A 180 -1.65 -3.79 -8.67
C TYR A 180 -2.98 -3.79 -7.89
N LEU A 181 -3.89 -4.68 -8.26
CA LEU A 181 -5.18 -4.82 -7.59
C LEU A 181 -5.09 -5.62 -6.27
N SER A 182 -3.92 -6.22 -6.00
CA SER A 182 -3.68 -7.04 -4.80
C SER A 182 -2.33 -6.70 -4.17
N SER A 183 -2.31 -6.49 -2.85
CA SER A 183 -1.07 -6.31 -2.08
C SER A 183 -0.19 -7.55 -2.13
N ALA A 184 -0.77 -8.74 -2.13
CA ALA A 184 -0.03 -10.00 -2.23
C ALA A 184 0.75 -10.09 -3.54
N LYS A 185 0.14 -9.65 -4.67
CA LYS A 185 0.84 -9.64 -5.96
C LYS A 185 1.97 -8.61 -6.00
N LEU A 186 1.74 -7.40 -5.49
CA LEU A 186 2.80 -6.39 -5.39
C LEU A 186 3.94 -6.88 -4.48
N GLU A 187 3.63 -7.46 -3.33
CA GLU A 187 4.64 -7.99 -2.41
C GLU A 187 5.46 -9.13 -3.03
N GLN A 188 4.80 -10.03 -3.77
CA GLN A 188 5.48 -11.09 -4.52
C GLN A 188 6.47 -10.50 -5.53
N ASP A 189 6.07 -9.48 -6.29
CA ASP A 189 6.91 -8.86 -7.30
C ASP A 189 8.06 -8.03 -6.66
N VAL A 190 7.82 -7.36 -5.53
CA VAL A 190 8.87 -6.71 -4.73
C VAL A 190 9.93 -7.73 -4.29
N ARG A 191 9.52 -8.88 -3.77
CA ARG A 191 10.48 -9.94 -3.40
C ARG A 191 11.26 -10.41 -4.62
N ARG A 192 10.55 -10.80 -5.68
CA ARG A 192 11.16 -11.40 -6.87
C ARG A 192 12.12 -10.48 -7.60
N TYR A 193 11.75 -9.21 -7.80
CA TYR A 193 12.46 -8.30 -8.69
C TYR A 193 13.33 -7.27 -7.98
N ALA A 194 13.02 -6.92 -6.74
CA ALA A 194 13.77 -5.95 -5.98
C ALA A 194 14.69 -6.60 -4.92
N LEU A 195 14.23 -7.65 -4.22
CA LEU A 195 14.99 -8.25 -3.11
C LEU A 195 15.83 -9.45 -3.52
N ASP A 196 15.28 -10.35 -4.35
CA ASP A 196 15.91 -11.63 -4.71
C ASP A 196 16.56 -11.56 -6.11
N GLY A 197 16.50 -10.38 -6.75
CA GLY A 197 17.01 -10.10 -8.07
C GLY A 197 18.55 -10.12 -8.23
#